data_ef42153a61d6c52740f034d3c4c1fb75
#
_entry.id   ef42153a61d6c52740f034d3c4c1fb75
#
_cell.length_a   1.000
_cell.length_b   1.000
_cell.length_c   1.000
_cell.angle_alpha   90.00
_cell.angle_beta   90.00
_cell.angle_gamma   90.00
#
_symmetry.space_group_name_H-M   'P 1'
#
loop_
_entity.id
_entity.type
_entity.pdbx_description
1 polymer ?
#
loop_
_entity_poly.entity_id
_entity_poly.type
_entity_poly.pdbx_seq_one_letter_code
_entity_poly.pdbx_strand_id
1 'polypeptide(L)'
;MDIEHKVRKETGKHEISASIVTPFHGGYDILARTVASLSRQSYSKDLFEVIIVADANHAEAELVAERYKSEIEIKLVKIYNNNSFGPATSRNAGIHFAKGDVIVSLDSDMICPPSFLGSHMRWFHKSPKIATIGLRKFVKANNIQPEDIIRDFHVISSLPEICSISNTTTGSLRDKRIPQLKQFRIHPFPSNCFHGGNVAYWRDDALSVGLWDEDFNGNYGYEDIDFGQRLFQNHTNLIFENGATAYHQESNVVSPRERQKGLSINRIKLYERYPALARFRKDTLESI
;
A
#
# COMPACT_ATOMS: atom_id res chain seq x y z
N MET A 1 -0.83 37.91 -5.85
CA MET A 1 -1.61 36.89 -5.09
C MET A 1 -0.59 36.06 -4.35
N ASP A 2 -0.29 36.50 -3.12
CA ASP A 2 0.82 35.95 -2.33
C ASP A 2 0.40 34.61 -1.75
N ILE A 3 1.08 33.56 -2.20
CA ILE A 3 0.97 32.23 -1.56
C ILE A 3 1.89 32.31 -0.34
N GLU A 4 1.30 32.64 0.82
CA GLU A 4 1.98 32.47 2.10
C GLU A 4 2.32 30.98 2.30
N HIS A 5 3.56 30.64 2.04
CA HIS A 5 4.18 29.47 2.62
C HIS A 5 4.14 29.63 4.15
N LYS A 6 3.16 29.01 4.80
CA LYS A 6 3.22 28.81 6.26
C LYS A 6 4.47 27.99 6.57
N VAL A 7 5.57 28.67 6.82
CA VAL A 7 6.71 28.10 7.53
C VAL A 7 6.19 27.68 8.89
N ARG A 8 6.05 26.40 9.16
CA ARG A 8 5.71 25.86 10.47
C ARG A 8 6.80 26.33 11.45
N LYS A 9 6.45 27.26 12.31
CA LYS A 9 7.33 27.74 13.37
C LYS A 9 7.62 26.58 14.32
N GLU A 10 8.91 26.32 14.53
CA GLU A 10 9.45 25.49 15.58
C GLU A 10 8.99 25.97 16.97
N THR A 11 8.12 25.21 17.61
CA THR A 11 8.01 25.18 19.08
C THR A 11 7.41 23.83 19.48
N GLY A 12 8.28 22.89 19.86
CA GLY A 12 7.94 21.51 20.25
C GLY A 12 8.04 20.56 19.06
N LYS A 13 8.73 19.44 19.20
CA LYS A 13 8.77 18.38 18.18
C LYS A 13 7.34 17.92 17.95
N HIS A 14 6.71 18.36 16.87
CA HIS A 14 5.43 17.81 16.43
C HIS A 14 5.69 16.36 16.06
N GLU A 15 5.13 15.43 16.81
CA GLU A 15 5.20 14.02 16.51
C GLU A 15 4.35 13.74 15.27
N ILE A 16 4.97 13.20 14.22
CA ILE A 16 4.29 12.94 12.95
C ILE A 16 3.40 11.73 13.13
N SER A 17 2.11 11.92 12.85
CA SER A 17 1.10 10.86 12.93
C SER A 17 0.87 10.15 11.59
N ALA A 18 0.36 8.92 11.64
CA ALA A 18 0.08 8.11 10.47
C ALA A 18 -1.36 7.61 10.43
N SER A 19 -1.94 7.55 9.23
CA SER A 19 -3.17 6.79 8.97
C SER A 19 -2.86 5.64 8.02
N ILE A 20 -3.04 4.40 8.49
CA ILE A 20 -2.89 3.20 7.65
C ILE A 20 -4.21 2.96 6.95
N VAL A 21 -4.25 3.20 5.65
CA VAL A 21 -5.44 3.04 4.81
C VAL A 21 -5.41 1.66 4.16
N THR A 22 -6.39 0.83 4.50
CA THR A 22 -6.49 -0.57 4.07
C THR A 22 -7.79 -0.79 3.31
N PRO A 23 -7.77 -0.82 1.96
CA PRO A 23 -8.90 -1.26 1.16
C PRO A 23 -9.26 -2.72 1.45
N PHE A 24 -10.55 -3.02 1.64
CA PHE A 24 -11.03 -4.36 1.93
C PHE A 24 -12.25 -4.72 1.09
N HIS A 25 -12.16 -5.86 0.40
CA HIS A 25 -13.24 -6.40 -0.42
C HIS A 25 -13.86 -7.68 0.16
N GLY A 26 -13.09 -8.46 0.94
CA GLY A 26 -13.55 -9.68 1.61
C GLY A 26 -12.39 -10.56 2.08
N GLY A 27 -12.73 -11.55 2.93
CA GLY A 27 -11.78 -12.48 3.52
C GLY A 27 -11.45 -12.13 4.98
N TYR A 28 -12.38 -12.47 5.89
CA TYR A 28 -12.26 -12.23 7.33
C TYR A 28 -10.89 -12.62 7.90
N ASP A 29 -10.45 -13.86 7.67
CA ASP A 29 -9.20 -14.37 8.26
C ASP A 29 -7.96 -13.62 7.76
N ILE A 30 -7.99 -13.21 6.49
CA ILE A 30 -6.91 -12.45 5.86
C ILE A 30 -6.79 -11.08 6.51
N LEU A 31 -7.90 -10.33 6.60
CA LEU A 31 -7.95 -9.03 7.25
C LEU A 31 -7.62 -9.14 8.74
N ALA A 32 -8.14 -10.16 9.44
CA ALA A 32 -7.88 -10.36 10.86
C ALA A 32 -6.38 -10.55 11.16
N ARG A 33 -5.66 -11.32 10.34
CA ARG A 33 -4.19 -11.46 10.46
C ARG A 33 -3.46 -10.14 10.19
N THR A 34 -3.91 -9.40 9.19
CA THR A 34 -3.34 -8.07 8.88
C THR A 34 -3.51 -7.13 10.08
N VAL A 35 -4.73 -6.97 10.60
CA VAL A 35 -5.01 -6.08 11.73
C VAL A 35 -4.32 -6.55 13.02
N ALA A 36 -4.27 -7.87 13.27
CA ALA A 36 -3.50 -8.44 14.37
C ALA A 36 -2.03 -8.02 14.32
N SER A 37 -1.41 -8.01 13.13
CA SER A 37 -0.03 -7.56 12.95
C SER A 37 0.12 -6.05 13.16
N LEU A 38 -0.88 -5.27 12.79
CA LEU A 38 -0.89 -3.81 13.01
C LEU A 38 -1.06 -3.46 14.49
N SER A 39 -1.80 -4.26 15.27
CA SER A 39 -1.92 -4.05 16.72
C SER A 39 -0.58 -4.25 17.46
N ARG A 40 0.41 -4.88 16.82
CA ARG A 40 1.75 -5.16 17.38
C ARG A 40 2.84 -4.22 16.90
N GLN A 41 2.48 -3.11 16.21
CA GLN A 41 3.48 -2.12 15.79
C GLN A 41 4.20 -1.51 16.99
N SER A 42 5.53 -1.35 16.85
CA SER A 42 6.39 -0.69 17.85
C SER A 42 6.30 0.83 17.81
N TYR A 43 5.68 1.40 16.79
CA TYR A 43 5.34 2.83 16.73
C TYR A 43 4.25 3.15 17.76
N SER A 44 4.30 4.34 18.36
CA SER A 44 3.36 4.73 19.42
C SER A 44 1.91 4.63 18.94
N LYS A 45 1.06 3.94 19.71
CA LYS A 45 -0.34 3.71 19.34
C LYS A 45 -1.16 5.01 19.28
N ASP A 46 -0.77 6.04 20.03
CA ASP A 46 -1.40 7.36 20.01
C ASP A 46 -1.06 8.16 18.75
N LEU A 47 -0.08 7.69 17.97
CA LEU A 47 0.41 8.35 16.76
C LEU A 47 -0.03 7.68 15.47
N PHE A 48 -0.88 6.66 15.53
CA PHE A 48 -1.45 6.09 14.31
C PHE A 48 -2.86 5.55 14.48
N GLU A 49 -3.58 5.54 13.40
CA GLU A 49 -4.89 4.90 13.26
C GLU A 49 -4.88 3.92 12.07
N VAL A 50 -5.78 2.95 12.10
CA VAL A 50 -6.06 2.05 10.98
C VAL A 50 -7.43 2.38 10.40
N ILE A 51 -7.50 2.65 9.11
CA ILE A 51 -8.74 2.95 8.39
C ILE A 51 -9.03 1.77 7.45
N ILE A 52 -9.96 0.92 7.85
CA ILE A 52 -10.46 -0.17 7.00
C ILE A 52 -11.53 0.44 6.10
N VAL A 53 -11.30 0.39 4.79
CA VAL A 53 -12.26 0.87 3.79
C VAL A 53 -12.89 -0.31 3.09
N ALA A 54 -14.10 -0.69 3.52
CA ALA A 54 -14.81 -1.83 3.00
C ALA A 54 -15.71 -1.42 1.82
N ASP A 55 -15.42 -1.93 0.62
CA ASP A 55 -16.25 -1.76 -0.58
C ASP A 55 -17.18 -2.97 -0.84
N ALA A 56 -16.99 -4.05 -0.08
CA ALA A 56 -17.86 -5.23 0.01
C ALA A 56 -17.68 -5.90 1.37
N ASN A 57 -18.47 -6.94 1.64
CA ASN A 57 -18.35 -7.78 2.86
C ASN A 57 -18.25 -6.97 4.16
N HIS A 58 -19.07 -5.94 4.29
CA HIS A 58 -19.04 -4.97 5.40
C HIS A 58 -19.13 -5.64 6.78
N ALA A 59 -19.90 -6.72 6.91
CA ALA A 59 -20.04 -7.46 8.18
C ALA A 59 -18.70 -8.09 8.63
N GLU A 60 -17.90 -8.63 7.70
CA GLU A 60 -16.58 -9.17 8.03
C GLU A 60 -15.64 -8.07 8.52
N ALA A 61 -15.66 -6.90 7.86
CA ALA A 61 -14.86 -5.75 8.25
C ALA A 61 -15.27 -5.21 9.64
N GLU A 62 -16.58 -5.19 9.94
CA GLU A 62 -17.10 -4.82 11.27
C GLU A 62 -16.60 -5.75 12.37
N LEU A 63 -16.68 -7.07 12.14
CA LEU A 63 -16.22 -8.06 13.11
C LEU A 63 -14.72 -7.90 13.42
N VAL A 64 -13.90 -7.64 12.40
CA VAL A 64 -12.46 -7.40 12.60
C VAL A 64 -12.23 -6.08 13.33
N ALA A 65 -12.89 -4.99 12.94
CA ALA A 65 -12.75 -3.71 13.60
C ALA A 65 -13.15 -3.79 15.09
N GLU A 66 -14.27 -4.43 15.39
CA GLU A 66 -14.76 -4.63 16.77
C GLU A 66 -13.78 -5.45 17.62
N ARG A 67 -13.17 -6.50 17.03
CA ARG A 67 -12.20 -7.36 17.72
C ARG A 67 -10.96 -6.62 18.19
N TYR A 68 -10.49 -5.63 17.45
CA TYR A 68 -9.21 -4.96 17.73
C TYR A 68 -9.32 -3.51 18.20
N LYS A 69 -10.53 -2.93 18.31
CA LYS A 69 -10.74 -1.52 18.70
C LYS A 69 -10.20 -1.15 20.09
N SER A 70 -10.03 -2.13 20.97
CA SER A 70 -9.43 -1.91 22.30
C SER A 70 -7.90 -1.87 22.28
N GLU A 71 -7.27 -2.32 21.20
CA GLU A 71 -5.82 -2.41 21.10
C GLU A 71 -5.19 -1.27 20.28
N ILE A 72 -5.90 -0.82 19.24
CA ILE A 72 -5.48 0.28 18.35
C ILE A 72 -6.69 1.09 17.89
N GLU A 73 -6.48 2.36 17.53
CA GLU A 73 -7.55 3.17 16.93
C GLU A 73 -7.90 2.62 15.55
N ILE A 74 -9.15 2.15 15.38
CA ILE A 74 -9.67 1.65 14.11
C ILE A 74 -10.89 2.45 13.69
N LYS A 75 -10.88 2.90 12.45
CA LYS A 75 -12.02 3.50 11.77
C LYS A 75 -12.48 2.60 10.64
N LEU A 76 -13.77 2.30 10.61
CA LEU A 76 -14.39 1.58 9.50
C LEU A 76 -15.13 2.56 8.60
N VAL A 77 -14.75 2.60 7.33
CA VAL A 77 -15.43 3.34 6.28
C VAL A 77 -16.12 2.34 5.33
N LYS A 78 -17.41 2.45 5.15
CA LYS A 78 -18.18 1.60 4.24
C LYS A 78 -18.47 2.35 2.96
N ILE A 79 -18.11 1.76 1.84
CA ILE A 79 -18.45 2.27 0.51
C ILE A 79 -19.54 1.36 -0.07
N TYR A 80 -20.62 1.96 -0.51
CA TYR A 80 -21.68 1.28 -1.23
C TYR A 80 -21.47 1.53 -2.72
N ASN A 81 -20.62 0.68 -3.32
CA ASN A 81 -20.26 0.77 -4.72
C ASN A 81 -21.01 -0.31 -5.52
N ASN A 82 -21.45 0.02 -6.74
CA ASN A 82 -22.22 -0.89 -7.62
C ASN A 82 -21.37 -2.03 -8.19
N ASN A 83 -20.66 -2.78 -7.32
CA ASN A 83 -19.84 -3.97 -7.66
C ASN A 83 -18.69 -3.72 -8.65
N SER A 84 -18.21 -2.50 -8.80
CA SER A 84 -16.99 -2.24 -9.58
C SER A 84 -15.76 -2.30 -8.68
N PHE A 85 -14.76 -3.09 -9.07
CA PHE A 85 -13.45 -3.09 -8.42
C PHE A 85 -12.85 -1.68 -8.44
N GLY A 86 -12.68 -1.07 -7.24
CA GLY A 86 -12.36 0.34 -7.11
C GLY A 86 -11.24 0.63 -6.09
N PRO A 87 -10.01 0.12 -6.28
CA PRO A 87 -8.92 0.34 -5.31
C PRO A 87 -8.56 1.82 -5.16
N ALA A 88 -8.68 2.63 -6.20
CA ALA A 88 -8.47 4.07 -6.13
C ALA A 88 -9.54 4.76 -5.28
N THR A 89 -10.84 4.47 -5.51
CA THR A 89 -11.95 5.02 -4.70
C THR A 89 -11.80 4.64 -3.24
N SER A 90 -11.47 3.38 -2.94
CA SER A 90 -11.29 2.93 -1.55
C SER A 90 -10.14 3.67 -0.87
N ARG A 91 -8.99 3.83 -1.55
CA ARG A 91 -7.87 4.59 -0.99
C ARG A 91 -8.21 6.07 -0.80
N ASN A 92 -8.90 6.70 -1.77
CA ASN A 92 -9.34 8.09 -1.67
C ASN A 92 -10.28 8.31 -0.49
N ALA A 93 -11.26 7.43 -0.29
CA ALA A 93 -12.16 7.48 0.85
C ALA A 93 -11.35 7.38 2.17
N GLY A 94 -10.39 6.46 2.26
CA GLY A 94 -9.52 6.34 3.42
C GLY A 94 -8.72 7.61 3.68
N ILE A 95 -8.13 8.23 2.65
CA ILE A 95 -7.39 9.50 2.75
C ILE A 95 -8.30 10.64 3.23
N HIS A 96 -9.54 10.67 2.76
CA HIS A 96 -10.51 11.69 3.17
C HIS A 96 -10.81 11.63 4.66
N PHE A 97 -10.96 10.44 5.22
CA PHE A 97 -11.23 10.24 6.65
C PHE A 97 -9.98 10.19 7.54
N ALA A 98 -8.79 10.22 6.95
CA ALA A 98 -7.52 10.16 7.65
C ALA A 98 -7.26 11.43 8.47
N LYS A 99 -6.76 11.24 9.71
CA LYS A 99 -6.31 12.33 10.61
C LYS A 99 -4.78 12.47 10.57
N GLY A 100 -4.06 11.41 10.19
CA GLY A 100 -2.61 11.37 10.18
C GLY A 100 -1.99 12.29 9.15
N ASP A 101 -0.80 12.82 9.46
CA ASP A 101 0.02 13.63 8.55
C ASP A 101 0.52 12.78 7.37
N VAL A 102 0.78 11.50 7.62
CA VAL A 102 1.28 10.52 6.65
C VAL A 102 0.22 9.46 6.40
N ILE A 103 -0.02 9.15 5.14
CA ILE A 103 -0.82 8.01 4.71
C ILE A 103 0.11 6.82 4.46
N VAL A 104 -0.19 5.68 5.08
CA VAL A 104 0.39 4.38 4.73
C VAL A 104 -0.69 3.61 3.97
N SER A 105 -0.55 3.50 2.66
CA SER A 105 -1.43 2.64 1.85
C SER A 105 -0.95 1.20 1.97
N LEU A 106 -1.81 0.33 2.48
CA LEU A 106 -1.51 -1.06 2.79
C LEU A 106 -2.67 -1.96 2.34
N ASP A 107 -2.40 -2.96 1.52
CA ASP A 107 -3.45 -3.91 1.13
C ASP A 107 -3.87 -4.79 2.33
N SER A 108 -5.14 -5.22 2.34
CA SER A 108 -5.75 -5.97 3.46
C SER A 108 -5.20 -7.39 3.66
N ASP A 109 -4.31 -7.83 2.78
CA ASP A 109 -3.63 -9.12 2.81
C ASP A 109 -2.14 -9.05 3.21
N MET A 110 -1.74 -7.93 3.83
CA MET A 110 -0.36 -7.69 4.25
C MET A 110 -0.16 -7.87 5.75
N ILE A 111 0.66 -8.85 6.17
CA ILE A 111 1.08 -9.03 7.56
C ILE A 111 2.38 -8.24 7.77
N CYS A 112 2.39 -7.33 8.74
CA CYS A 112 3.46 -6.36 8.96
C CYS A 112 4.29 -6.71 10.20
N PRO A 113 5.64 -6.76 10.11
CA PRO A 113 6.48 -6.90 11.30
C PRO A 113 6.31 -5.71 12.25
N PRO A 114 6.62 -5.87 13.56
CA PRO A 114 6.47 -4.80 14.55
C PRO A 114 7.19 -3.49 14.19
N SER A 115 8.30 -3.56 13.47
CA SER A 115 9.08 -2.40 13.03
C SER A 115 8.58 -1.74 11.74
N PHE A 116 7.55 -2.28 11.11
CA PHE A 116 7.09 -1.87 9.77
C PHE A 116 6.72 -0.38 9.70
N LEU A 117 5.82 0.06 10.56
CA LEU A 117 5.37 1.45 10.56
C LEU A 117 6.53 2.41 10.89
N GLY A 118 7.32 2.11 11.92
CA GLY A 118 8.49 2.90 12.28
C GLY A 118 9.51 3.00 11.15
N SER A 119 9.66 1.96 10.33
CA SER A 119 10.55 1.97 9.16
C SER A 119 10.09 2.94 8.08
N HIS A 120 8.79 3.06 7.83
CA HIS A 120 8.26 4.11 6.96
C HIS A 120 8.43 5.49 7.59
N MET A 121 7.97 5.66 8.84
CA MET A 121 7.84 6.96 9.50
C MET A 121 9.18 7.67 9.72
N ARG A 122 10.30 6.95 9.91
CA ARG A 122 11.63 7.55 10.11
C ARG A 122 12.07 8.51 8.99
N TRP A 123 11.51 8.38 7.79
CA TRP A 123 11.84 9.22 6.65
C TRP A 123 11.11 10.55 6.65
N PHE A 124 9.90 10.58 7.17
CA PHE A 124 9.06 11.78 7.19
C PHE A 124 9.59 12.85 8.15
N HIS A 125 10.38 12.47 9.15
CA HIS A 125 11.12 13.41 9.98
C HIS A 125 12.31 14.07 9.26
N LYS A 126 12.68 13.59 8.07
CA LYS A 126 13.87 14.07 7.33
C LYS A 126 13.53 14.98 6.17
N SER A 127 12.33 14.88 5.62
CA SER A 127 11.96 15.66 4.43
C SER A 127 10.45 15.89 4.35
N PRO A 128 10.02 17.12 4.00
CA PRO A 128 8.61 17.43 3.77
C PRO A 128 8.11 16.96 2.39
N LYS A 129 9.00 16.49 1.51
CA LYS A 129 8.67 16.03 0.15
C LYS A 129 9.25 14.62 -0.06
N ILE A 130 8.61 13.62 0.54
CA ILE A 130 9.09 12.24 0.50
C ILE A 130 7.92 11.26 0.46
N ALA A 131 8.11 10.16 -0.25
CA ALA A 131 7.27 8.97 -0.17
C ALA A 131 8.16 7.72 -0.11
N THR A 132 7.72 6.71 0.61
CA THR A 132 8.49 5.50 0.83
C THR A 132 7.78 4.30 0.21
N ILE A 133 8.57 3.38 -0.35
CA ILE A 133 8.13 2.16 -1.01
C ILE A 133 8.68 0.98 -0.22
N GLY A 134 7.81 0.13 0.32
CA GLY A 134 8.19 -1.09 1.01
C GLY A 134 8.26 -2.31 0.09
N LEU A 135 8.99 -3.33 0.53
CA LEU A 135 9.08 -4.62 -0.13
C LEU A 135 7.92 -5.53 0.26
N ARG A 136 7.58 -6.48 -0.60
CA ARG A 136 6.62 -7.56 -0.31
C ARG A 136 7.31 -8.91 -0.38
N LYS A 137 7.04 -9.76 0.62
CA LYS A 137 7.40 -11.18 0.61
C LYS A 137 6.13 -11.99 0.58
N PHE A 138 6.01 -12.92 -0.34
CA PHE A 138 4.82 -13.76 -0.47
C PHE A 138 4.94 -15.00 0.41
N VAL A 139 3.92 -15.26 1.23
CA VAL A 139 3.89 -16.38 2.18
C VAL A 139 2.54 -17.08 2.19
N LYS A 140 2.51 -18.37 2.56
CA LYS A 140 1.28 -19.10 2.85
C LYS A 140 1.01 -19.04 4.34
N ALA A 141 0.08 -18.19 4.75
CA ALA A 141 -0.27 -17.97 6.16
C ALA A 141 -1.64 -18.58 6.57
N ASN A 142 -2.25 -19.43 5.73
CA ASN A 142 -3.62 -19.92 5.93
C ASN A 142 -3.80 -20.71 7.25
N ASN A 143 -2.75 -21.34 7.76
CA ASN A 143 -2.78 -22.11 9.01
C ASN A 143 -2.35 -21.29 10.24
N ILE A 144 -2.02 -20.02 10.07
CA ILE A 144 -1.61 -19.13 11.15
C ILE A 144 -2.85 -18.39 11.66
N GLN A 145 -3.07 -18.45 12.98
CA GLN A 145 -4.14 -17.70 13.61
C GLN A 145 -3.68 -16.27 13.95
N PRO A 146 -4.58 -15.29 13.97
CA PRO A 146 -4.23 -13.92 14.39
C PRO A 146 -3.54 -13.86 15.76
N GLU A 147 -3.94 -14.69 16.70
CA GLU A 147 -3.37 -14.78 18.06
C GLU A 147 -1.92 -15.26 18.05
N ASP A 148 -1.54 -16.12 17.10
CA ASP A 148 -0.16 -16.56 16.95
C ASP A 148 0.74 -15.39 16.56
N ILE A 149 0.27 -14.52 15.66
CA ILE A 149 0.97 -13.30 15.22
C ILE A 149 1.14 -12.33 16.39
N ILE A 150 0.09 -12.15 17.20
CA ILE A 150 0.11 -11.29 18.39
C ILE A 150 1.11 -11.80 19.42
N ARG A 151 1.17 -13.11 19.63
CA ARG A 151 2.06 -13.75 20.60
C ARG A 151 3.51 -13.72 20.17
N ASP A 152 3.79 -14.10 18.92
CA ASP A 152 5.14 -14.14 18.38
C ASP A 152 5.14 -13.97 16.86
N PHE A 153 5.63 -12.82 16.39
CA PHE A 153 5.73 -12.55 14.96
C PHE A 153 6.67 -13.51 14.21
N HIS A 154 7.50 -14.26 14.93
CA HIS A 154 8.40 -15.24 14.31
C HIS A 154 7.65 -16.30 13.50
N VAL A 155 6.41 -16.62 13.88
CA VAL A 155 5.55 -17.55 13.11
C VAL A 155 5.34 -17.14 11.65
N ILE A 156 5.42 -15.84 11.36
CA ILE A 156 5.33 -15.29 9.99
C ILE A 156 6.71 -15.16 9.36
N SER A 157 7.68 -14.60 10.09
CA SER A 157 9.03 -14.34 9.54
C SER A 157 9.81 -15.61 9.22
N SER A 158 9.45 -16.73 9.85
CA SER A 158 10.03 -18.06 9.59
C SER A 158 9.36 -18.81 8.44
N LEU A 159 8.21 -18.33 7.94
CA LEU A 159 7.56 -18.97 6.78
C LEU A 159 8.48 -18.86 5.55
N PRO A 160 8.55 -19.96 4.76
CA PRO A 160 9.28 -19.90 3.50
C PRO A 160 8.64 -18.88 2.54
N GLU A 161 9.46 -18.04 1.94
CA GLU A 161 9.00 -17.15 0.87
C GLU A 161 8.59 -17.99 -0.35
N ILE A 162 7.40 -17.75 -0.87
CA ILE A 162 6.93 -18.42 -2.07
C ILE A 162 7.64 -17.78 -3.27
N CYS A 163 8.59 -18.50 -3.87
CA CYS A 163 9.37 -18.01 -5.00
C CYS A 163 8.81 -18.42 -6.37
N SER A 164 7.90 -19.41 -6.42
CA SER A 164 7.26 -19.86 -7.66
C SER A 164 5.94 -20.55 -7.39
N ILE A 165 4.95 -20.33 -8.27
CA ILE A 165 3.75 -21.17 -8.37
C ILE A 165 3.96 -22.07 -9.59
N SER A 166 3.94 -23.37 -9.38
CA SER A 166 4.23 -24.40 -10.39
C SER A 166 3.22 -24.51 -11.53
N ASN A 167 2.15 -23.74 -11.58
CA ASN A 167 1.04 -23.92 -12.53
C ASN A 167 0.48 -22.65 -13.16
N THR A 168 1.20 -21.53 -13.16
CA THR A 168 0.76 -20.34 -13.89
C THR A 168 1.82 -19.89 -14.87
N THR A 169 1.40 -19.52 -16.06
CA THR A 169 2.23 -18.98 -17.18
C THR A 169 3.05 -17.72 -16.81
N THR A 170 2.97 -17.26 -15.56
CA THR A 170 3.74 -16.11 -15.02
C THR A 170 4.59 -16.45 -13.79
N GLY A 171 4.67 -17.65 -13.38
CA GLY A 171 5.65 -18.42 -12.63
C GLY A 171 6.36 -17.89 -11.39
N SER A 172 6.20 -16.66 -10.93
CA SER A 172 6.92 -16.19 -9.76
C SER A 172 6.06 -15.33 -8.85
N LEU A 173 5.91 -15.74 -7.59
CA LEU A 173 5.35 -14.92 -6.50
C LEU A 173 6.40 -14.04 -5.82
N ARG A 174 7.61 -13.98 -6.34
CA ARG A 174 8.61 -13.04 -5.87
C ARG A 174 8.22 -11.63 -6.28
N ASP A 175 8.49 -10.66 -5.42
CA ASP A 175 8.26 -9.26 -5.78
C ASP A 175 9.07 -8.92 -7.05
N LYS A 176 8.36 -8.74 -8.16
CA LYS A 176 8.95 -8.49 -9.49
C LYS A 176 9.74 -7.17 -9.55
N ARG A 177 9.59 -6.31 -8.56
CA ARG A 177 10.34 -5.04 -8.45
C ARG A 177 11.77 -5.24 -7.95
N ILE A 178 12.13 -6.39 -7.36
CA ILE A 178 13.45 -6.61 -6.74
C ILE A 178 14.63 -6.19 -7.63
N PRO A 179 14.69 -6.55 -8.92
CA PRO A 179 15.79 -6.10 -9.78
C PRO A 179 15.90 -4.57 -9.88
N GLN A 180 14.77 -3.88 -9.98
CA GLN A 180 14.69 -2.43 -10.06
C GLN A 180 14.99 -1.77 -8.69
N LEU A 181 14.49 -2.35 -7.59
CA LEU A 181 14.71 -1.86 -6.23
C LEU A 181 16.19 -1.92 -5.83
N LYS A 182 16.96 -2.89 -6.35
CA LYS A 182 18.43 -2.95 -6.15
C LYS A 182 19.18 -1.76 -6.75
N GLN A 183 18.63 -1.16 -7.81
CA GLN A 183 19.20 -0.01 -8.52
C GLN A 183 18.35 1.25 -8.35
N PHE A 184 17.53 1.31 -7.32
CA PHE A 184 16.49 2.33 -7.15
C PHE A 184 17.03 3.76 -7.19
N ARG A 185 18.23 4.01 -6.64
CA ARG A 185 18.84 5.36 -6.60
C ARG A 185 19.12 5.96 -7.99
N ILE A 186 19.31 5.12 -8.99
CA ILE A 186 19.61 5.52 -10.37
C ILE A 186 18.48 5.15 -11.34
N HIS A 187 17.33 4.73 -10.80
CA HIS A 187 16.21 4.30 -11.62
C HIS A 187 15.58 5.52 -12.33
N PRO A 188 15.48 5.54 -13.67
CA PRO A 188 14.99 6.71 -14.41
C PRO A 188 13.49 6.98 -14.17
N PHE A 189 12.74 5.95 -13.79
CA PHE A 189 11.32 6.04 -13.47
C PHE A 189 11.03 5.32 -12.14
N PRO A 190 11.40 5.87 -10.97
CA PRO A 190 11.23 5.21 -9.68
C PRO A 190 9.76 4.94 -9.35
N SER A 191 8.83 5.72 -9.91
CA SER A 191 7.39 5.48 -9.85
C SER A 191 6.95 4.11 -10.35
N ASN A 192 7.72 3.47 -11.25
CA ASN A 192 7.44 2.12 -11.71
C ASN A 192 7.51 1.06 -10.59
N CYS A 193 8.19 1.38 -9.50
CA CYS A 193 8.24 0.56 -8.28
C CYS A 193 7.18 0.94 -7.24
N PHE A 194 6.38 1.96 -7.48
CA PHE A 194 5.36 2.44 -6.55
C PHE A 194 4.11 1.55 -6.66
N HIS A 195 4.04 0.52 -5.80
CA HIS A 195 2.89 -0.40 -5.76
C HIS A 195 2.07 -0.13 -4.51
N GLY A 196 0.82 0.27 -4.71
CA GLY A 196 -0.08 0.83 -3.71
C GLY A 196 -0.37 -0.02 -2.47
N GLY A 197 -0.05 -1.30 -2.50
CA GLY A 197 -0.25 -2.20 -1.36
C GLY A 197 0.79 -2.13 -0.25
N ASN A 198 1.87 -1.34 -0.42
CA ASN A 198 2.86 -1.08 0.64
C ASN A 198 3.68 0.17 0.30
N VAL A 199 3.11 1.34 0.55
CA VAL A 199 3.73 2.65 0.32
C VAL A 199 3.29 3.65 1.39
N ALA A 200 4.13 4.66 1.68
CA ALA A 200 3.72 5.77 2.53
C ALA A 200 4.10 7.12 1.90
N TYR A 201 3.28 8.14 2.15
CA TYR A 201 3.43 9.46 1.56
C TYR A 201 2.73 10.52 2.44
N TRP A 202 3.13 11.78 2.33
CA TRP A 202 2.44 12.87 2.99
C TRP A 202 1.00 12.98 2.48
N ARG A 203 0.04 13.13 3.39
CA ARG A 203 -1.38 13.33 3.06
C ARG A 203 -1.56 14.57 2.18
N ASP A 204 -0.88 15.66 2.50
CA ASP A 204 -0.94 16.91 1.74
C ASP A 204 -0.38 16.74 0.31
N ASP A 205 0.66 15.90 0.12
CA ASP A 205 1.17 15.59 -1.22
C ASP A 205 0.13 14.82 -2.04
N ALA A 206 -0.57 13.86 -1.43
CA ALA A 206 -1.64 13.14 -2.10
C ALA A 206 -2.78 14.07 -2.55
N LEU A 207 -3.18 15.00 -1.69
CA LEU A 207 -4.19 16.01 -2.01
C LEU A 207 -3.71 16.95 -3.14
N SER A 208 -2.46 17.38 -3.10
CA SER A 208 -1.88 18.29 -4.08
C SER A 208 -1.79 17.72 -5.50
N VAL A 209 -1.63 16.39 -5.63
CA VAL A 209 -1.57 15.70 -6.93
C VAL A 209 -2.93 15.17 -7.40
N GLY A 210 -4.02 15.46 -6.66
CA GLY A 210 -5.38 15.09 -7.06
C GLY A 210 -5.78 13.66 -6.67
N LEU A 211 -5.16 13.09 -5.63
CA LEU A 211 -5.48 11.76 -5.10
C LEU A 211 -5.20 10.61 -6.09
N TRP A 212 -5.71 9.43 -5.80
CA TRP A 212 -5.66 8.27 -6.71
C TRP A 212 -6.66 8.47 -7.85
N ASP A 213 -6.24 8.23 -9.09
CA ASP A 213 -7.11 8.45 -10.25
C ASP A 213 -8.13 7.32 -10.40
N GLU A 214 -9.39 7.65 -10.20
CA GLU A 214 -10.51 6.69 -10.23
C GLU A 214 -10.86 6.20 -11.64
N ASP A 215 -10.34 6.83 -12.68
CA ASP A 215 -10.49 6.34 -14.06
C ASP A 215 -9.83 4.97 -14.27
N PHE A 216 -8.91 4.55 -13.37
CA PHE A 216 -8.34 3.21 -13.38
C PHE A 216 -9.24 2.15 -12.73
N ASN A 217 -10.31 2.53 -12.03
CA ASN A 217 -11.24 1.59 -11.44
C ASN A 217 -11.96 0.73 -12.51
N GLY A 218 -12.53 -0.39 -12.08
CA GLY A 218 -13.17 -1.36 -12.97
C GLY A 218 -12.18 -2.29 -13.69
N ASN A 219 -10.88 -2.02 -13.61
CA ASN A 219 -9.80 -2.81 -14.17
C ASN A 219 -8.68 -3.00 -13.15
N TYR A 220 -7.77 -3.95 -13.40
CA TYR A 220 -6.71 -4.26 -12.46
C TYR A 220 -5.44 -3.49 -12.76
N GLY A 221 -4.87 -2.83 -11.71
CA GLY A 221 -3.51 -2.28 -11.68
C GLY A 221 -3.29 -0.97 -12.43
N TYR A 222 -2.07 -0.47 -12.31
CA TYR A 222 -1.54 0.77 -12.88
C TYR A 222 -2.02 2.08 -12.25
N GLU A 223 -3.06 2.10 -11.43
CA GLU A 223 -3.45 3.25 -10.63
C GLU A 223 -2.34 3.68 -9.66
N ASP A 224 -1.59 2.70 -9.19
CA ASP A 224 -0.47 2.88 -8.27
C ASP A 224 0.76 3.52 -8.95
N ILE A 225 1.11 3.06 -10.15
CA ILE A 225 2.20 3.65 -10.94
C ILE A 225 1.84 5.07 -11.37
N ASP A 226 0.59 5.32 -11.78
CA ASP A 226 0.09 6.66 -12.11
C ASP A 226 0.23 7.61 -10.92
N PHE A 227 -0.27 7.20 -9.76
CA PHE A 227 -0.20 8.01 -8.55
C PHE A 227 1.26 8.30 -8.14
N GLY A 228 2.11 7.26 -8.14
CA GLY A 228 3.54 7.42 -7.88
C GLY A 228 4.24 8.35 -8.88
N GLN A 229 3.82 8.32 -10.16
CA GLN A 229 4.36 9.20 -11.19
C GLN A 229 3.95 10.65 -10.98
N ARG A 230 2.70 10.91 -10.58
CA ARG A 230 2.25 12.26 -10.24
C ARG A 230 2.95 12.82 -8.99
N LEU A 231 3.16 12.00 -7.96
CA LEU A 231 3.99 12.38 -6.81
C LEU A 231 5.41 12.75 -7.24
N PHE A 232 6.05 11.90 -8.07
CA PHE A 232 7.41 12.14 -8.56
C PHE A 232 7.50 13.43 -9.39
N GLN A 233 6.53 13.70 -10.28
CA GLN A 233 6.45 14.93 -11.05
C GLN A 233 6.19 16.17 -10.17
N ASN A 234 5.55 16.00 -9.02
CA ASN A 234 5.35 17.04 -8.01
C ASN A 234 6.55 17.17 -7.04
N HIS A 235 7.73 16.73 -7.47
CA HIS A 235 9.00 16.80 -6.73
C HIS A 235 9.03 16.01 -5.41
N THR A 236 8.14 15.03 -5.22
CA THR A 236 8.22 14.12 -4.08
C THR A 236 9.33 13.09 -4.33
N ASN A 237 10.29 13.03 -3.42
CA ASN A 237 11.38 12.05 -3.48
C ASN A 237 10.85 10.65 -3.12
N LEU A 238 10.91 9.73 -4.05
CA LEU A 238 10.55 8.32 -3.81
C LEU A 238 11.75 7.59 -3.21
N ILE A 239 11.55 6.90 -2.09
CA ILE A 239 12.59 6.17 -1.35
C ILE A 239 12.20 4.71 -1.23
N PHE A 240 13.10 3.80 -1.60
CA PHE A 240 12.94 2.40 -1.25
C PHE A 240 13.38 2.15 0.19
N GLU A 241 12.46 1.67 1.03
CA GLU A 241 12.69 1.36 2.44
C GLU A 241 12.59 -0.15 2.67
N ASN A 242 13.73 -0.82 2.73
CA ASN A 242 13.79 -2.27 2.92
C ASN A 242 13.29 -2.72 4.31
N GLY A 243 13.41 -1.87 5.34
CA GLY A 243 12.90 -2.15 6.69
C GLY A 243 11.36 -2.17 6.74
N ALA A 244 10.68 -1.55 5.77
CA ALA A 244 9.23 -1.59 5.62
C ALA A 244 8.77 -2.80 4.77
N THR A 245 9.41 -3.96 4.96
CA THR A 245 8.98 -5.21 4.32
C THR A 245 7.69 -5.72 4.95
N ALA A 246 6.68 -6.05 4.16
CA ALA A 246 5.45 -6.70 4.58
C ALA A 246 5.31 -8.10 3.93
N TYR A 247 4.56 -8.98 4.57
CA TYR A 247 4.34 -10.35 4.14
C TYR A 247 2.95 -10.48 3.50
N HIS A 248 2.94 -10.63 2.18
CA HIS A 248 1.71 -10.77 1.41
C HIS A 248 1.18 -12.20 1.56
N GLN A 249 -0.03 -12.31 2.08
CA GLN A 249 -0.74 -13.58 2.18
C GLN A 249 -1.25 -13.98 0.80
N GLU A 250 -0.95 -15.19 0.37
CA GLU A 250 -1.47 -15.67 -0.92
C GLU A 250 -2.98 -15.90 -0.82
N SER A 251 -3.73 -15.27 -1.70
CA SER A 251 -5.17 -15.47 -1.87
C SER A 251 -5.52 -15.67 -3.34
N ASN A 252 -6.39 -16.64 -3.64
CA ASN A 252 -6.81 -16.99 -5.00
C ASN A 252 -8.04 -16.18 -5.48
N VAL A 253 -8.12 -14.90 -5.17
CA VAL A 253 -9.37 -14.11 -5.30
C VAL A 253 -9.71 -13.68 -6.73
N VAL A 254 -8.75 -13.59 -7.65
CA VAL A 254 -9.00 -13.14 -9.04
C VAL A 254 -8.46 -14.14 -10.05
N SER A 255 -9.26 -14.50 -11.05
CA SER A 255 -8.79 -15.40 -12.10
C SER A 255 -7.63 -14.76 -12.88
N PRO A 256 -6.58 -15.53 -13.25
CA PRO A 256 -5.44 -15.02 -14.00
C PRO A 256 -5.85 -14.32 -15.31
N ARG A 257 -6.91 -14.81 -15.96
CA ARG A 257 -7.40 -14.26 -17.25
C ARG A 257 -8.04 -12.88 -17.09
N GLU A 258 -8.88 -12.69 -16.06
CA GLU A 258 -9.53 -11.41 -15.79
C GLU A 258 -8.51 -10.37 -15.35
N ARG A 259 -7.57 -10.76 -14.47
CA ARG A 259 -6.45 -9.93 -14.08
C ARG A 259 -5.63 -9.45 -15.28
N GLN A 260 -5.29 -10.35 -16.20
CA GLN A 260 -4.52 -10.03 -17.41
C GLN A 260 -5.28 -9.04 -18.30
N LYS A 261 -6.57 -9.23 -18.50
CA LYS A 261 -7.43 -8.33 -19.29
C LYS A 261 -7.45 -6.93 -18.69
N GLY A 262 -7.69 -6.81 -17.38
CA GLY A 262 -7.72 -5.53 -16.68
C GLY A 262 -6.37 -4.80 -16.74
N LEU A 263 -5.26 -5.52 -16.52
CA LEU A 263 -3.91 -4.99 -16.68
C LEU A 263 -3.66 -4.42 -18.08
N SER A 264 -4.17 -5.06 -19.13
CA SER A 264 -3.96 -4.60 -20.50
C SER A 264 -4.68 -3.28 -20.77
N ILE A 265 -5.90 -3.11 -20.28
CA ILE A 265 -6.68 -1.88 -20.44
C ILE A 265 -6.01 -0.71 -19.70
N ASN A 266 -5.69 -0.87 -18.43
CA ASN A 266 -5.08 0.18 -17.64
C ASN A 266 -3.64 0.51 -18.09
N ARG A 267 -2.92 -0.48 -18.64
CA ARG A 267 -1.60 -0.26 -19.24
C ARG A 267 -1.66 0.70 -20.44
N ILE A 268 -2.65 0.55 -21.32
CA ILE A 268 -2.84 1.45 -22.47
C ILE A 268 -3.04 2.87 -21.94
N LYS A 269 -3.96 3.06 -20.99
CA LYS A 269 -4.25 4.35 -20.36
C LYS A 269 -3.00 5.00 -19.76
N LEU A 270 -2.19 4.22 -19.00
CA LEU A 270 -0.93 4.71 -18.44
C LEU A 270 0.06 5.13 -19.53
N TYR A 271 0.19 4.34 -20.61
CA TYR A 271 1.16 4.58 -21.67
C TYR A 271 0.81 5.78 -22.54
N GLU A 272 -0.46 6.06 -22.77
CA GLU A 272 -0.93 7.26 -23.43
C GLU A 272 -0.60 8.51 -22.58
N ARG A 273 -0.76 8.41 -21.26
CA ARG A 273 -0.46 9.50 -20.32
C ARG A 273 1.03 9.76 -20.15
N TYR A 274 1.87 8.72 -20.18
CA TYR A 274 3.32 8.80 -19.92
C TYR A 274 4.16 8.10 -21.01
N PRO A 275 4.31 8.69 -22.22
CA PRO A 275 5.01 8.03 -23.33
C PRO A 275 6.48 7.68 -23.05
N ALA A 276 7.19 8.46 -22.22
CA ALA A 276 8.57 8.18 -21.84
C ALA A 276 8.67 6.94 -20.93
N LEU A 277 7.76 6.83 -19.94
CA LEU A 277 7.65 5.64 -19.10
C LEU A 277 7.25 4.41 -19.94
N ALA A 278 6.37 4.58 -20.92
CA ALA A 278 5.95 3.51 -21.81
C ALA A 278 7.15 2.94 -22.62
N ARG A 279 8.00 3.81 -23.19
CA ARG A 279 9.22 3.39 -23.89
C ARG A 279 10.15 2.60 -22.95
N PHE A 280 10.46 3.15 -21.78
CA PHE A 280 11.29 2.48 -20.79
C PHE A 280 10.77 1.08 -20.45
N ARG A 281 9.46 0.93 -20.18
CA ARG A 281 8.87 -0.36 -19.83
C ARG A 281 8.94 -1.37 -20.97
N LYS A 282 8.65 -0.94 -22.21
CA LYS A 282 8.76 -1.80 -23.39
C LYS A 282 10.20 -2.29 -23.62
N ASP A 283 11.16 -1.40 -23.46
CA ASP A 283 12.58 -1.71 -23.73
C ASP A 283 13.22 -2.57 -22.63
N THR A 284 12.75 -2.49 -21.39
CA THR A 284 13.42 -3.11 -20.23
C THR A 284 12.63 -4.20 -19.52
N LEU A 285 11.31 -4.20 -19.58
CA LEU A 285 10.46 -5.06 -18.76
C LEU A 285 9.52 -5.97 -19.55
N GLU A 286 9.19 -5.60 -20.78
CA GLU A 286 8.24 -6.34 -21.63
C GLU A 286 8.94 -7.09 -22.77
N SER A 287 10.24 -6.85 -22.94
CA SER A 287 11.10 -7.55 -23.91
C SER A 287 11.75 -8.83 -23.37
N ILE A 288 11.46 -9.19 -22.13
CA ILE A 288 11.88 -10.41 -21.43
C ILE A 288 10.64 -11.29 -21.19
#